data_11ead9188bbb1119d34b205508e6aa69
#
_entry.id   11ead9188bbb1119d34b205508e6aa69
#
_cell.length_a   1.000
_cell.length_b   1.000
_cell.length_c   1.000
_cell.angle_alpha   90.00
_cell.angle_beta   90.00
_cell.angle_gamma   90.00
#
_symmetry.space_group_name_H-M   'P 1'
#
loop_
_entity.id
_entity.type
_entity.pdbx_description
1 polymer ?
#
loop_
_entity_poly.entity_id
_entity_poly.type
_entity_poly.pdbx_seq_one_letter_code
_entity_poly.pdbx_strand_id
1 'polypeptide(L)'
;APRRSAAIRSAIREALQTGVITPEGPVGSDAVKGGVALIGGGPGDPELITVRGRRLLAQADVVVADRLAPPELLAELPPHVEVIDAAKIPYGRAMAQDAINDVMIERARAGSFVVRLKGGDPFVFARGYEEVLACADAGIPVTVVPGVTSAIGVPALAGVPVTHRAVNHEFVVVSGHLPPGHPESLVNWDALAALTGTIVLLMAVERIELFAEALLKGGRPADTPVLVVQHGTTAAQHTLRATLADTPEKIRAEGIRPPAIIVIGAVAAFGV
;
A
#
# COMPACT_ATOMS: atom_id res chain seq x y z
N ALA A 1 0.50 27.88 -32.62
CA ALA A 1 1.66 26.97 -32.73
C ALA A 1 2.63 27.04 -31.52
N PRO A 2 3.07 28.21 -30.97
CA PRO A 2 4.09 28.25 -29.90
C PRO A 2 3.60 27.57 -28.58
N ARG A 3 2.36 27.72 -28.21
CA ARG A 3 1.80 27.11 -26.96
C ARG A 3 1.75 25.59 -27.02
N ARG A 4 1.42 25.01 -28.19
CA ARG A 4 1.37 23.54 -28.35
C ARG A 4 2.77 22.93 -28.29
N SER A 5 3.77 23.57 -28.89
CA SER A 5 5.17 23.13 -28.80
C SER A 5 5.75 23.25 -27.40
N ALA A 6 5.37 24.28 -26.63
CA ALA A 6 5.74 24.39 -25.22
C ALA A 6 5.12 23.30 -24.35
N ALA A 7 3.82 23.01 -24.56
CA ALA A 7 3.15 21.93 -23.86
C ALA A 7 3.76 20.55 -24.14
N ILE A 8 4.09 20.26 -25.42
CA ILE A 8 4.76 19.02 -25.81
C ILE A 8 6.14 18.90 -25.16
N ARG A 9 6.94 19.97 -25.18
CA ARG A 9 8.26 19.96 -24.52
C ARG A 9 8.15 19.75 -23.01
N SER A 10 7.13 20.35 -22.37
CA SER A 10 6.88 20.15 -20.95
C SER A 10 6.50 18.70 -20.66
N ALA A 11 5.59 18.12 -21.44
CA ALA A 11 5.17 16.73 -21.31
C ALA A 11 6.32 15.74 -21.53
N ILE A 12 7.17 15.98 -22.53
CA ILE A 12 8.37 15.15 -22.76
C ILE A 12 9.35 15.28 -21.60
N ARG A 13 9.57 16.50 -21.09
CA ARG A 13 10.47 16.71 -19.95
C ARG A 13 9.94 15.98 -18.71
N GLU A 14 8.66 16.08 -18.44
CA GLU A 14 7.99 15.40 -17.34
C GLU A 14 8.08 13.88 -17.51
N ALA A 15 7.81 13.35 -18.70
CA ALA A 15 7.94 11.93 -19.00
C ALA A 15 9.38 11.40 -18.81
N LEU A 16 10.39 12.21 -19.16
CA LEU A 16 11.79 11.88 -18.89
C LEU A 16 12.14 11.96 -17.40
N GLN A 17 11.62 12.96 -16.68
CA GLN A 17 11.86 13.13 -15.24
C GLN A 17 11.18 12.04 -14.40
N THR A 18 10.00 11.61 -14.81
CA THR A 18 9.24 10.55 -14.13
C THR A 18 9.65 9.13 -14.56
N GLY A 19 10.49 9.02 -15.60
CA GLY A 19 10.95 7.74 -16.13
C GLY A 19 9.91 6.99 -16.99
N VAL A 20 8.84 7.68 -17.40
CA VAL A 20 7.88 7.16 -18.39
C VAL A 20 8.53 6.99 -19.77
N ILE A 21 9.48 7.89 -20.09
CA ILE A 21 10.36 7.75 -21.25
C ILE A 21 11.79 7.66 -20.72
N THR A 22 12.46 6.55 -20.98
CA THR A 22 13.89 6.39 -20.67
C THR A 22 14.69 6.61 -21.96
N PRO A 23 15.72 7.50 -21.96
CA PRO A 23 16.70 7.51 -23.05
C PRO A 23 17.41 6.15 -23.08
N GLU A 24 17.55 5.54 -24.24
CA GLU A 24 18.40 4.37 -24.39
C GLU A 24 19.84 4.74 -24.02
N GLY A 25 20.27 4.30 -22.86
CA GLY A 25 21.62 4.45 -22.36
C GLY A 25 21.69 4.56 -20.85
N PRO A 26 22.33 3.62 -20.16
CA PRO A 26 22.32 3.57 -18.70
C PRO A 26 23.43 4.44 -18.13
N VAL A 27 23.13 5.67 -17.79
CA VAL A 27 23.90 6.27 -16.71
C VAL A 27 23.07 6.08 -15.44
N GLY A 28 23.37 5.01 -14.69
CA GLY A 28 22.76 4.73 -13.41
C GLY A 28 21.41 4.01 -13.47
N SER A 29 21.21 3.05 -14.37
CA SER A 29 20.10 2.11 -14.30
C SER A 29 20.28 1.20 -13.07
N ASP A 30 19.38 1.31 -12.09
CA ASP A 30 19.31 0.36 -10.98
C ASP A 30 18.67 -0.98 -11.40
N ALA A 31 18.24 -1.09 -12.65
CA ALA A 31 17.73 -2.33 -13.23
C ALA A 31 18.88 -3.29 -13.49
N VAL A 32 18.86 -4.42 -12.85
CA VAL A 32 19.87 -5.47 -12.98
C VAL A 32 19.26 -6.64 -13.74
N LYS A 33 19.79 -6.98 -14.91
CA LYS A 33 19.37 -8.18 -15.63
C LYS A 33 19.50 -9.40 -14.70
N GLY A 34 18.45 -10.22 -14.64
CA GLY A 34 18.38 -11.31 -13.68
C GLY A 34 18.15 -10.88 -12.23
N GLY A 35 17.76 -9.61 -11.99
CA GLY A 35 17.43 -9.07 -10.68
C GLY A 35 15.95 -8.85 -10.47
N VAL A 36 15.56 -8.62 -9.20
CA VAL A 36 14.18 -8.31 -8.77
C VAL A 36 14.15 -6.95 -8.10
N ALA A 37 13.17 -6.10 -8.46
CA ALA A 37 12.87 -4.88 -7.73
C ALA A 37 11.50 -5.00 -7.05
N LEU A 38 11.45 -4.91 -5.71
CA LEU A 38 10.21 -4.76 -4.96
C LEU A 38 9.86 -3.28 -4.92
N ILE A 39 8.74 -2.90 -5.50
CA ILE A 39 8.32 -1.50 -5.65
C ILE A 39 6.97 -1.28 -4.97
N GLY A 40 6.92 -0.30 -4.06
CA GLY A 40 5.67 0.21 -3.53
C GLY A 40 4.98 1.12 -4.54
N GLY A 41 3.80 0.71 -5.00
CA GLY A 41 3.00 1.45 -5.97
C GLY A 41 2.13 2.56 -5.36
N GLY A 42 2.19 2.75 -4.04
CA GLY A 42 1.34 3.71 -3.35
C GLY A 42 -0.06 3.18 -3.03
N PRO A 43 -0.93 4.02 -2.41
CA PRO A 43 -2.19 3.58 -1.83
C PRO A 43 -3.37 3.47 -2.81
N GLY A 44 -3.18 3.82 -4.09
CA GLY A 44 -4.24 3.77 -5.12
C GLY A 44 -4.02 4.77 -6.25
N ASP A 45 -3.76 6.03 -5.94
CA ASP A 45 -3.42 7.06 -6.91
C ASP A 45 -2.06 6.76 -7.56
N PRO A 46 -1.97 6.59 -8.89
CA PRO A 46 -0.72 6.29 -9.61
C PRO A 46 0.33 7.40 -9.50
N GLU A 47 -0.06 8.64 -9.16
CA GLU A 47 0.89 9.73 -8.94
C GLU A 47 1.64 9.62 -7.60
N LEU A 48 1.18 8.74 -6.70
CA LEU A 48 1.83 8.49 -5.42
C LEU A 48 2.91 7.41 -5.46
N ILE A 49 3.22 6.87 -6.61
CA ILE A 49 4.43 6.08 -6.81
C ILE A 49 5.67 6.97 -6.71
N THR A 50 6.75 6.47 -6.12
CA THR A 50 8.00 7.22 -6.11
C THR A 50 8.61 7.34 -7.51
N VAL A 51 9.34 8.44 -7.77
CA VAL A 51 10.06 8.64 -9.06
C VAL A 51 10.98 7.46 -9.36
N ARG A 52 11.69 6.92 -8.33
CA ARG A 52 12.55 5.74 -8.50
C ARG A 52 11.72 4.51 -8.87
N GLY A 53 10.58 4.30 -8.21
CA GLY A 53 9.69 3.18 -8.50
C GLY A 53 9.17 3.22 -9.93
N ARG A 54 8.69 4.38 -10.38
CA ARG A 54 8.18 4.56 -11.75
C ARG A 54 9.27 4.34 -12.81
N ARG A 55 10.50 4.82 -12.54
CA ARG A 55 11.64 4.62 -13.44
C ARG A 55 12.00 3.14 -13.58
N LEU A 56 12.05 2.38 -12.49
CA LEU A 56 12.36 0.95 -12.54
C LEU A 56 11.21 0.15 -13.15
N LEU A 57 9.97 0.52 -12.87
CA LEU A 57 8.79 -0.10 -13.47
C LEU A 57 8.81 0.02 -15.00
N ALA A 58 9.21 1.19 -15.53
CA ALA A 58 9.34 1.42 -16.98
C ALA A 58 10.48 0.60 -17.64
N GLN A 59 11.39 0.01 -16.86
CA GLN A 59 12.53 -0.79 -17.35
C GLN A 59 12.27 -2.31 -17.18
N ALA A 60 11.11 -2.70 -16.66
CA ALA A 60 10.80 -4.10 -16.40
C ALA A 60 10.66 -4.92 -17.68
N ASP A 61 11.19 -6.15 -17.68
CA ASP A 61 10.84 -7.19 -18.64
C ASP A 61 9.58 -7.92 -18.18
N VAL A 62 9.43 -8.11 -16.86
CA VAL A 62 8.30 -8.80 -16.22
C VAL A 62 7.81 -8.00 -15.02
N VAL A 63 6.50 -7.84 -14.90
CA VAL A 63 5.87 -7.23 -13.73
C VAL A 63 4.96 -8.24 -13.04
N VAL A 64 5.25 -8.57 -11.79
CA VAL A 64 4.38 -9.38 -10.93
C VAL A 64 3.62 -8.44 -10.01
N ALA A 65 2.32 -8.24 -10.26
CA ALA A 65 1.51 -7.22 -9.63
C ALA A 65 0.53 -7.79 -8.60
N ASP A 66 0.39 -7.10 -7.46
CA ASP A 66 -0.66 -7.37 -6.47
C ASP A 66 -2.01 -6.83 -6.92
N ARG A 67 -3.08 -7.37 -6.36
CA ARG A 67 -4.46 -6.89 -6.55
C ARG A 67 -4.65 -5.41 -6.16
N LEU A 68 -3.85 -4.90 -5.22
CA LEU A 68 -3.92 -3.52 -4.73
C LEU A 68 -2.90 -2.59 -5.42
N ALA A 69 -2.12 -3.09 -6.37
CA ALA A 69 -1.30 -2.22 -7.21
C ALA A 69 -2.19 -1.35 -8.10
N PRO A 70 -1.90 -0.04 -8.25
CA PRO A 70 -2.70 0.83 -9.11
C PRO A 70 -2.74 0.31 -10.56
N PRO A 71 -3.94 0.01 -11.11
CA PRO A 71 -4.06 -0.57 -12.45
C PRO A 71 -3.59 0.39 -13.56
N GLU A 72 -3.64 1.70 -13.32
CA GLU A 72 -3.17 2.73 -14.24
C GLU A 72 -1.67 2.59 -14.49
N LEU A 73 -0.87 2.23 -13.48
CA LEU A 73 0.57 1.98 -13.64
C LEU A 73 0.84 0.78 -14.56
N LEU A 74 -0.02 -0.23 -14.54
CA LEU A 74 0.09 -1.40 -15.42
C LEU A 74 -0.35 -1.06 -16.86
N ALA A 75 -1.32 -0.17 -17.02
CA ALA A 75 -1.81 0.26 -18.32
C ALA A 75 -0.78 1.13 -19.09
N GLU A 76 0.16 1.75 -18.38
CA GLU A 76 1.23 2.55 -18.97
C GLU A 76 2.42 1.71 -19.47
N LEU A 77 2.46 0.40 -19.15
CA LEU A 77 3.58 -0.48 -19.51
C LEU A 77 3.67 -0.70 -21.02
N PRO A 78 4.88 -0.79 -21.56
CA PRO A 78 5.08 -1.17 -22.96
C PRO A 78 4.49 -2.56 -23.29
N PRO A 79 3.98 -2.79 -24.51
CA PRO A 79 3.32 -4.06 -24.87
C PRO A 79 4.19 -5.31 -24.77
N HIS A 80 5.50 -5.18 -24.71
CA HIS A 80 6.44 -6.31 -24.61
C HIS A 80 6.63 -6.76 -23.15
N VAL A 81 6.19 -5.98 -22.16
CA VAL A 81 6.33 -6.34 -20.75
C VAL A 81 5.33 -7.42 -20.38
N GLU A 82 5.82 -8.54 -19.87
CA GLU A 82 4.97 -9.60 -19.32
C GLU A 82 4.35 -9.13 -18.00
N VAL A 83 3.02 -9.10 -17.91
CA VAL A 83 2.31 -8.77 -16.67
C VAL A 83 1.69 -10.00 -16.07
N ILE A 84 2.11 -10.36 -14.85
CA ILE A 84 1.62 -11.52 -14.08
C ILE A 84 0.79 -11.01 -12.90
N ASP A 85 -0.49 -11.36 -12.87
CA ASP A 85 -1.40 -11.02 -11.78
C ASP A 85 -1.24 -12.02 -10.63
N ALA A 86 -0.58 -11.58 -9.54
CA ALA A 86 -0.33 -12.41 -8.36
C ALA A 86 -1.62 -12.88 -7.66
N ALA A 87 -2.76 -12.20 -7.87
CA ALA A 87 -4.06 -12.62 -7.32
C ALA A 87 -4.67 -13.80 -8.07
N LYS A 88 -4.22 -14.09 -9.29
CA LYS A 88 -4.73 -15.18 -10.15
C LYS A 88 -3.86 -16.42 -10.15
N ILE A 89 -2.73 -16.44 -9.42
CA ILE A 89 -1.91 -17.64 -9.27
C ILE A 89 -2.72 -18.66 -8.45
N PRO A 90 -3.05 -19.83 -9.02
CA PRO A 90 -3.88 -20.82 -8.33
C PRO A 90 -3.13 -21.39 -7.14
N TYR A 91 -3.84 -21.72 -6.09
CA TYR A 91 -3.51 -22.42 -4.83
C TYR A 91 -3.75 -21.57 -3.56
N GLY A 92 -4.08 -22.25 -2.44
CA GLY A 92 -4.52 -21.61 -1.18
C GLY A 92 -3.50 -20.64 -0.56
N ARG A 93 -3.93 -19.83 0.40
CA ARG A 93 -3.22 -18.62 0.89
C ARG A 93 -1.73 -18.79 1.23
N ALA A 94 -1.30 -19.93 1.80
CA ALA A 94 0.11 -20.19 2.12
C ALA A 94 0.93 -20.57 0.87
N MET A 95 0.35 -21.38 0.01
CA MET A 95 0.98 -21.81 -1.25
C MET A 95 1.05 -20.68 -2.29
N ALA A 96 0.17 -19.68 -2.20
CA ALA A 96 0.20 -18.53 -3.10
C ALA A 96 1.47 -17.69 -2.95
N GLN A 97 2.04 -17.56 -1.75
CA GLN A 97 3.28 -16.78 -1.57
C GLN A 97 4.48 -17.50 -2.16
N ASP A 98 4.59 -18.82 -1.95
CA ASP A 98 5.69 -19.61 -2.50
C ASP A 98 5.63 -19.59 -4.04
N ALA A 99 4.43 -19.72 -4.63
CA ALA A 99 4.24 -19.64 -6.06
C ALA A 99 4.63 -18.25 -6.64
N ILE A 100 4.36 -17.16 -5.91
CA ILE A 100 4.79 -15.80 -6.30
C ILE A 100 6.32 -15.73 -6.27
N ASN A 101 6.95 -16.24 -5.22
CA ASN A 101 8.39 -16.27 -5.08
C ASN A 101 9.04 -17.09 -6.23
N ASP A 102 8.51 -18.27 -6.52
CA ASP A 102 8.99 -19.14 -7.59
C ASP A 102 8.93 -18.47 -8.96
N VAL A 103 7.82 -17.80 -9.26
CA VAL A 103 7.66 -17.08 -10.53
C VAL A 103 8.69 -15.95 -10.66
N MET A 104 8.91 -15.14 -9.61
CA MET A 104 9.91 -14.09 -9.64
C MET A 104 11.32 -14.64 -9.85
N ILE A 105 11.68 -15.70 -9.12
CA ILE A 105 12.99 -16.34 -9.19
C ILE A 105 13.21 -16.99 -10.56
N GLU A 106 12.21 -17.67 -11.10
CA GLU A 106 12.28 -18.30 -12.43
C GLU A 106 12.56 -17.28 -13.52
N ARG A 107 11.79 -16.17 -13.54
CA ARG A 107 11.97 -15.10 -14.54
C ARG A 107 13.32 -14.40 -14.39
N ALA A 108 13.75 -14.13 -13.15
CA ALA A 108 15.07 -13.53 -12.89
C ALA A 108 16.21 -14.45 -13.35
N ARG A 109 16.14 -15.76 -13.08
CA ARG A 109 17.13 -16.75 -13.56
C ARG A 109 17.17 -16.87 -15.08
N ALA A 110 16.06 -16.61 -15.75
CA ALA A 110 16.00 -16.53 -17.21
C ALA A 110 16.64 -15.23 -17.79
N GLY A 111 17.14 -14.34 -16.91
CA GLY A 111 17.83 -13.11 -17.31
C GLY A 111 16.92 -11.87 -17.38
N SER A 112 15.61 -12.00 -17.04
CA SER A 112 14.68 -10.88 -17.02
C SER A 112 14.92 -9.98 -15.82
N PHE A 113 14.73 -8.66 -16.00
CA PHE A 113 14.55 -7.74 -14.89
C PHE A 113 13.09 -7.78 -14.44
N VAL A 114 12.86 -8.29 -13.21
CA VAL A 114 11.52 -8.50 -12.65
C VAL A 114 11.16 -7.37 -11.71
N VAL A 115 10.00 -6.77 -11.91
CA VAL A 115 9.42 -5.84 -10.94
C VAL A 115 8.27 -6.53 -10.19
N ARG A 116 8.39 -6.58 -8.87
CA ARG A 116 7.31 -6.95 -7.96
C ARG A 116 6.59 -5.67 -7.52
N LEU A 117 5.45 -5.36 -8.16
CA LEU A 117 4.67 -4.16 -7.86
C LEU A 117 3.63 -4.46 -6.78
N LYS A 118 3.73 -3.79 -5.65
CA LYS A 118 2.89 -3.99 -4.46
C LYS A 118 2.07 -2.75 -4.16
N GLY A 119 0.83 -2.91 -3.69
CA GLY A 119 0.05 -1.79 -3.16
C GLY A 119 0.69 -1.20 -1.89
N GLY A 120 0.64 0.11 -1.73
CA GLY A 120 1.23 0.80 -0.59
C GLY A 120 2.76 0.73 -0.57
N ASP A 121 3.31 0.30 0.56
CA ASP A 121 4.74 0.06 0.80
C ASP A 121 5.02 -1.45 0.88
N PRO A 122 6.12 -1.96 0.30
CA PRO A 122 6.39 -3.39 0.26
C PRO A 122 6.64 -4.02 1.62
N PHE A 123 7.00 -3.25 2.65
CA PHE A 123 7.32 -3.76 3.99
C PHE A 123 6.27 -3.47 5.06
N VAL A 124 5.22 -2.69 4.72
CA VAL A 124 4.12 -2.42 5.67
C VAL A 124 2.99 -3.43 5.46
N PHE A 125 2.98 -4.51 6.23
CA PHE A 125 2.02 -5.63 6.19
C PHE A 125 1.84 -6.28 4.80
N ALA A 126 2.86 -6.21 3.96
CA ALA A 126 2.81 -6.64 2.57
C ALA A 126 3.69 -7.87 2.29
N ARG A 127 4.30 -8.49 3.29
CA ARG A 127 5.17 -9.68 3.17
C ARG A 127 6.39 -9.51 2.26
N GLY A 128 6.76 -8.27 1.91
CA GLY A 128 7.85 -8.01 0.98
C GLY A 128 9.21 -8.50 1.50
N TYR A 129 9.42 -8.54 2.82
CA TYR A 129 10.66 -9.07 3.36
C TYR A 129 10.80 -10.58 3.17
N GLU A 130 9.71 -11.35 3.19
CA GLU A 130 9.69 -12.77 2.85
C GLU A 130 10.11 -12.99 1.37
N GLU A 131 9.63 -12.12 0.47
CA GLU A 131 9.99 -12.12 -0.96
C GLU A 131 11.48 -11.79 -1.16
N VAL A 132 12.03 -10.83 -0.36
CA VAL A 132 13.48 -10.52 -0.36
C VAL A 132 14.31 -11.72 0.06
N LEU A 133 13.92 -12.39 1.15
CA LEU A 133 14.63 -13.58 1.64
C LEU A 133 14.63 -14.71 0.61
N ALA A 134 13.48 -15.02 0.00
CA ALA A 134 13.38 -16.05 -1.02
C ALA A 134 14.29 -15.76 -2.23
N CYS A 135 14.35 -14.50 -2.69
CA CYS A 135 15.25 -14.11 -3.76
C CYS A 135 16.72 -14.21 -3.34
N ALA A 136 17.07 -13.79 -2.12
CA ALA A 136 18.43 -13.86 -1.59
C ALA A 136 18.91 -15.32 -1.49
N ASP A 137 18.09 -16.22 -0.97
CA ASP A 137 18.36 -17.66 -0.88
C ASP A 137 18.58 -18.29 -2.27
N ALA A 138 17.89 -17.75 -3.29
CA ALA A 138 18.05 -18.15 -4.68
C ALA A 138 19.27 -17.52 -5.39
N GLY A 139 20.03 -16.64 -4.71
CA GLY A 139 21.15 -15.89 -5.27
C GLY A 139 20.75 -14.77 -6.24
N ILE A 140 19.48 -14.31 -6.19
CA ILE A 140 18.95 -13.23 -7.04
C ILE A 140 19.18 -11.88 -6.37
N PRO A 141 19.81 -10.91 -7.05
CA PRO A 141 19.96 -9.54 -6.51
C PRO A 141 18.61 -8.84 -6.39
N VAL A 142 18.37 -8.21 -5.24
CA VAL A 142 17.12 -7.52 -4.93
C VAL A 142 17.35 -6.04 -4.67
N THR A 143 16.51 -5.21 -5.28
CA THR A 143 16.38 -3.78 -4.97
C THR A 143 15.01 -3.53 -4.34
N VAL A 144 14.98 -2.83 -3.20
CA VAL A 144 13.72 -2.42 -2.56
C VAL A 144 13.50 -0.93 -2.75
N VAL A 145 12.33 -0.56 -3.23
CA VAL A 145 11.90 0.83 -3.40
C VAL A 145 10.67 1.06 -2.53
N PRO A 146 10.77 1.87 -1.47
CA PRO A 146 9.62 2.19 -0.62
C PRO A 146 8.47 2.81 -1.41
N GLY A 147 7.26 2.68 -0.89
CA GLY A 147 6.07 3.33 -1.40
C GLY A 147 5.34 4.14 -0.33
N VAL A 148 4.39 4.97 -0.74
CA VAL A 148 3.50 5.66 0.20
C VAL A 148 2.54 4.64 0.79
N THR A 149 2.71 4.31 2.07
CA THR A 149 1.81 3.40 2.77
C THR A 149 0.40 4.00 2.88
N SER A 150 -0.62 3.18 2.69
CA SER A 150 -2.02 3.57 2.88
C SER A 150 -2.33 4.08 4.29
N ALA A 151 -1.57 3.62 5.29
CA ALA A 151 -1.72 4.06 6.69
C ALA A 151 -1.51 5.57 6.88
N ILE A 152 -0.74 6.21 6.02
CA ILE A 152 -0.43 7.65 6.07
C ILE A 152 -1.04 8.37 4.86
N GLY A 153 -0.90 7.81 3.65
CA GLY A 153 -1.34 8.45 2.42
C GLY A 153 -2.85 8.62 2.34
N VAL A 154 -3.63 7.61 2.76
CA VAL A 154 -5.09 7.67 2.71
C VAL A 154 -5.67 8.70 3.67
N PRO A 155 -5.32 8.73 4.97
CA PRO A 155 -5.78 9.79 5.87
C PRO A 155 -5.39 11.19 5.39
N ALA A 156 -4.15 11.36 4.91
CA ALA A 156 -3.65 12.65 4.43
C ALA A 156 -4.49 13.20 3.26
N LEU A 157 -4.81 12.37 2.25
CA LEU A 157 -5.66 12.78 1.13
C LEU A 157 -7.15 12.92 1.51
N ALA A 158 -7.57 12.30 2.62
CA ALA A 158 -8.88 12.54 3.23
C ALA A 158 -8.91 13.81 4.12
N GLY A 159 -7.83 14.60 4.13
CA GLY A 159 -7.71 15.84 4.92
C GLY A 159 -7.50 15.62 6.42
N VAL A 160 -7.10 14.41 6.85
CA VAL A 160 -6.90 14.08 8.25
C VAL A 160 -5.43 13.70 8.51
N PRO A 161 -4.70 14.46 9.35
CA PRO A 161 -3.34 14.09 9.71
C PRO A 161 -3.35 12.94 10.73
N VAL A 162 -2.36 12.05 10.69
CA VAL A 162 -2.21 11.00 11.72
C VAL A 162 -1.56 11.52 13.00
N THR A 163 -0.91 12.69 12.96
CA THR A 163 -0.35 13.41 14.11
C THR A 163 -0.67 14.89 14.05
N HIS A 164 -0.81 15.53 15.21
CA HIS A 164 -1.01 16.97 15.31
C HIS A 164 -0.36 17.52 16.58
N ARG A 165 0.50 18.55 16.46
CA ARG A 165 1.35 19.07 17.55
C ARG A 165 0.60 19.36 18.86
N ALA A 166 -0.64 19.83 18.77
CA ALA A 166 -1.44 20.19 19.93
C ALA A 166 -2.40 19.10 20.40
N VAL A 167 -2.45 17.94 19.73
CA VAL A 167 -3.45 16.88 19.99
C VAL A 167 -2.80 15.56 20.34
N ASN A 168 -1.80 15.13 19.57
CA ASN A 168 -1.09 13.87 19.79
C ASN A 168 0.32 13.89 19.22
N HIS A 169 1.23 13.22 19.90
CA HIS A 169 2.64 13.12 19.48
C HIS A 169 3.03 11.70 19.06
N GLU A 170 2.06 10.80 18.98
CA GLU A 170 2.28 9.40 18.62
C GLU A 170 1.15 8.88 17.72
N PHE A 171 1.48 7.94 16.86
CA PHE A 171 0.49 7.12 16.17
C PHE A 171 1.04 5.70 16.01
N VAL A 172 0.14 4.73 15.99
CA VAL A 172 0.45 3.31 15.83
C VAL A 172 -0.31 2.75 14.64
N VAL A 173 0.38 2.01 13.78
CA VAL A 173 -0.22 1.31 12.64
C VAL A 173 -0.34 -0.16 12.99
N VAL A 174 -1.55 -0.71 12.89
CA VAL A 174 -1.88 -2.06 13.34
C VAL A 174 -2.55 -2.86 12.23
N SER A 175 -2.13 -4.11 12.08
CA SER A 175 -2.79 -5.07 11.21
C SER A 175 -3.98 -5.71 11.92
N GLY A 176 -5.18 -5.56 11.36
CA GLY A 176 -6.39 -6.27 11.76
C GLY A 176 -6.58 -7.63 11.07
N HIS A 177 -5.51 -8.20 10.51
CA HIS A 177 -5.57 -9.52 9.87
C HIS A 177 -6.00 -10.62 10.85
N LEU A 178 -5.51 -10.55 12.09
CA LEU A 178 -5.93 -11.43 13.20
C LEU A 178 -6.73 -10.61 14.21
N PRO A 179 -7.88 -11.12 14.67
CA PRO A 179 -8.70 -10.41 15.66
C PRO A 179 -8.04 -10.40 17.04
N PRO A 180 -8.47 -9.49 17.93
CA PRO A 180 -8.09 -9.52 19.35
C PRO A 180 -8.39 -10.90 19.97
N GLY A 181 -7.46 -11.41 20.79
CA GLY A 181 -7.60 -12.71 21.44
C GLY A 181 -7.27 -13.92 20.55
N HIS A 182 -6.96 -13.74 19.28
CA HIS A 182 -6.47 -14.84 18.44
C HIS A 182 -5.10 -15.33 18.94
N PRO A 183 -4.88 -16.68 19.08
CA PRO A 183 -3.62 -17.22 19.64
C PRO A 183 -2.35 -16.78 18.93
N GLU A 184 -2.43 -16.53 17.63
CA GLU A 184 -1.30 -16.09 16.82
C GLU A 184 -1.19 -14.55 16.74
N SER A 185 -2.08 -13.79 17.38
CA SER A 185 -2.00 -12.34 17.40
C SER A 185 -0.90 -11.88 18.36
N LEU A 186 0.07 -11.14 17.82
CA LEU A 186 1.15 -10.53 18.60
C LEU A 186 0.82 -9.10 19.07
N VAL A 187 -0.41 -8.63 18.81
CA VAL A 187 -0.84 -7.27 19.14
C VAL A 187 -1.31 -7.20 20.60
N ASN A 188 -0.73 -6.28 21.38
CA ASN A 188 -1.18 -6.00 22.74
C ASN A 188 -2.33 -4.98 22.72
N TRP A 189 -3.58 -5.46 22.69
CA TRP A 189 -4.78 -4.63 22.59
C TRP A 189 -5.03 -3.80 23.82
N ASP A 190 -4.67 -4.28 25.02
CA ASP A 190 -4.80 -3.51 26.27
C ASP A 190 -3.88 -2.28 26.25
N ALA A 191 -2.63 -2.46 25.80
CA ALA A 191 -1.71 -1.34 25.62
C ALA A 191 -2.22 -0.35 24.57
N LEU A 192 -2.77 -0.83 23.44
CA LEU A 192 -3.36 0.05 22.40
C LEU A 192 -4.56 0.85 22.92
N ALA A 193 -5.42 0.23 23.72
CA ALA A 193 -6.57 0.92 24.31
C ALA A 193 -6.14 2.05 25.23
N ALA A 194 -5.03 1.87 25.98
CA ALA A 194 -4.48 2.86 26.89
C ALA A 194 -3.72 4.02 26.20
N LEU A 195 -3.34 3.88 24.92
CA LEU A 195 -2.67 4.94 24.17
C LEU A 195 -3.57 6.17 24.02
N THR A 196 -3.00 7.37 24.11
CA THR A 196 -3.70 8.63 23.84
C THR A 196 -3.61 9.06 22.39
N GLY A 197 -2.65 8.52 21.66
CA GLY A 197 -2.38 8.82 20.26
C GLY A 197 -3.36 8.18 19.27
N THR A 198 -3.03 8.31 18.01
CA THR A 198 -3.82 7.79 16.90
C THR A 198 -3.53 6.31 16.65
N ILE A 199 -4.58 5.53 16.46
CA ILE A 199 -4.48 4.14 15.97
C ILE A 199 -4.97 4.11 14.53
N VAL A 200 -4.14 3.58 13.63
CA VAL A 200 -4.50 3.34 12.23
C VAL A 200 -4.60 1.84 12.01
N LEU A 201 -5.80 1.35 11.72
CA LEU A 201 -6.05 -0.07 11.47
C LEU A 201 -6.11 -0.35 9.97
N LEU A 202 -5.32 -1.32 9.52
CA LEU A 202 -5.36 -1.90 8.19
C LEU A 202 -6.00 -3.29 8.27
N MET A 203 -6.70 -3.71 7.21
CA MET A 203 -7.32 -5.05 7.12
C MET A 203 -8.32 -5.38 8.23
N ALA A 204 -8.98 -4.37 8.81
CA ALA A 204 -9.82 -4.52 10.00
C ALA A 204 -11.33 -4.39 9.72
N VAL A 205 -11.73 -3.84 8.57
CA VAL A 205 -13.11 -3.41 8.32
C VAL A 205 -14.15 -4.53 8.45
N GLU A 206 -13.82 -5.75 8.01
CA GLU A 206 -14.75 -6.90 8.08
C GLU A 206 -15.00 -7.43 9.49
N ARG A 207 -14.14 -7.07 10.44
CA ARG A 207 -14.19 -7.53 11.84
C ARG A 207 -14.10 -6.36 12.81
N ILE A 208 -14.55 -5.18 12.37
CA ILE A 208 -14.41 -3.95 13.16
C ILE A 208 -15.08 -4.03 14.53
N GLU A 209 -16.15 -4.83 14.67
CA GLU A 209 -16.81 -5.06 15.94
C GLU A 209 -15.84 -5.56 17.02
N LEU A 210 -15.00 -6.55 16.68
CA LEU A 210 -14.05 -7.15 17.61
C LEU A 210 -12.96 -6.16 18.04
N PHE A 211 -12.52 -5.32 17.13
CA PHE A 211 -11.51 -4.30 17.41
C PHE A 211 -12.08 -3.16 18.26
N ALA A 212 -13.28 -2.68 17.93
CA ALA A 212 -13.97 -1.66 18.72
C ALA A 212 -14.24 -2.16 20.14
N GLU A 213 -14.75 -3.39 20.29
CA GLU A 213 -15.00 -4.01 21.59
C GLU A 213 -13.71 -4.11 22.43
N ALA A 214 -12.61 -4.57 21.85
CA ALA A 214 -11.34 -4.69 22.56
C ALA A 214 -10.82 -3.33 23.05
N LEU A 215 -10.90 -2.29 22.23
CA LEU A 215 -10.49 -0.94 22.61
C LEU A 215 -11.40 -0.33 23.69
N LEU A 216 -12.73 -0.51 23.59
CA LEU A 216 -13.70 -0.06 24.58
C LEU A 216 -13.49 -0.77 25.92
N LYS A 217 -13.33 -2.10 25.91
CA LYS A 217 -13.06 -2.91 27.09
C LYS A 217 -11.75 -2.51 27.77
N GLY A 218 -10.74 -2.15 26.99
CA GLY A 218 -9.46 -1.65 27.49
C GLY A 218 -9.51 -0.19 27.99
N GLY A 219 -10.68 0.46 27.99
CA GLY A 219 -10.91 1.77 28.58
C GLY A 219 -10.83 2.95 27.59
N ARG A 220 -10.71 2.71 26.27
CA ARG A 220 -10.75 3.82 25.32
C ARG A 220 -12.16 4.41 25.28
N PRO A 221 -12.30 5.79 25.32
CA PRO A 221 -13.61 6.42 25.36
C PRO A 221 -14.50 6.06 24.16
N ALA A 222 -15.78 5.82 24.42
CA ALA A 222 -16.76 5.42 23.42
C ALA A 222 -17.01 6.48 22.34
N ASP A 223 -16.84 7.75 22.70
CA ASP A 223 -16.96 8.92 21.83
C ASP A 223 -15.65 9.26 21.07
N THR A 224 -14.58 8.44 21.21
CA THR A 224 -13.34 8.63 20.45
C THR A 224 -13.66 8.74 18.96
N PRO A 225 -13.23 9.84 18.28
CA PRO A 225 -13.51 10.02 16.86
C PRO A 225 -12.86 8.93 16.01
N VAL A 226 -13.60 8.52 14.97
CA VAL A 226 -13.15 7.53 13.99
C VAL A 226 -13.39 8.05 12.57
N LEU A 227 -12.39 7.89 11.71
CA LEU A 227 -12.49 8.08 10.27
C LEU A 227 -12.29 6.74 9.58
N VAL A 228 -13.21 6.38 8.70
CA VAL A 228 -13.06 5.22 7.81
C VAL A 228 -12.98 5.72 6.37
N VAL A 229 -11.98 5.28 5.63
CA VAL A 229 -11.80 5.65 4.22
C VAL A 229 -11.71 4.38 3.38
N GLN A 230 -12.73 4.13 2.57
CA GLN A 230 -12.79 3.05 1.60
C GLN A 230 -12.27 3.54 0.26
N HIS A 231 -11.56 2.68 -0.48
CA HIS A 231 -10.95 2.99 -1.78
C HIS A 231 -10.16 4.30 -1.78
N GLY A 232 -9.45 4.57 -0.68
CA GLY A 232 -8.73 5.82 -0.47
C GLY A 232 -7.79 6.15 -1.61
N THR A 233 -7.67 7.46 -1.91
CA THR A 233 -6.85 8.04 -2.98
C THR A 233 -7.31 7.74 -4.42
N THR A 234 -8.43 7.05 -4.60
CA THR A 234 -9.01 6.77 -5.92
C THR A 234 -10.27 7.59 -6.19
N ALA A 235 -10.74 7.61 -7.43
CA ALA A 235 -12.01 8.25 -7.79
C ALA A 235 -13.23 7.64 -7.08
N ALA A 236 -13.11 6.41 -6.57
CA ALA A 236 -14.14 5.70 -5.82
C ALA A 236 -14.01 5.89 -4.29
N GLN A 237 -13.17 6.84 -3.84
CA GLN A 237 -13.00 7.09 -2.41
C GLN A 237 -14.32 7.42 -1.73
N HIS A 238 -14.63 6.69 -0.65
CA HIS A 238 -15.76 6.95 0.22
C HIS A 238 -15.28 7.13 1.66
N THR A 239 -15.78 8.16 2.33
CA THR A 239 -15.33 8.55 3.68
C THR A 239 -16.49 8.53 4.65
N LEU A 240 -16.34 7.79 5.77
CA LEU A 240 -17.30 7.71 6.86
C LEU A 240 -16.69 8.29 8.13
N ARG A 241 -17.47 9.13 8.83
CA ARG A 241 -17.12 9.65 10.16
C ARG A 241 -18.02 9.04 11.23
N ALA A 242 -17.40 8.60 12.31
CA ALA A 242 -18.05 7.87 13.39
C ALA A 242 -17.40 8.19 14.74
N THR A 243 -17.97 7.61 15.79
CA THR A 243 -17.31 7.39 17.08
C THR A 243 -16.87 5.94 17.20
N LEU A 244 -15.99 5.61 18.14
CA LEU A 244 -15.55 4.24 18.36
C LEU A 244 -16.75 3.30 18.62
N ALA A 245 -17.74 3.78 19.38
CA ALA A 245 -18.91 2.97 19.73
C ALA A 245 -19.85 2.69 18.55
N ASP A 246 -20.07 3.64 17.65
CA ASP A 246 -21.03 3.52 16.55
C ASP A 246 -20.39 3.11 15.20
N THR A 247 -19.06 3.03 15.13
CA THR A 247 -18.32 2.64 13.92
C THR A 247 -18.80 1.32 13.31
N PRO A 248 -18.99 0.22 14.08
CA PRO A 248 -19.42 -1.05 13.51
C PRO A 248 -20.80 -0.99 12.84
N GLU A 249 -21.76 -0.30 13.49
CA GLU A 249 -23.11 -0.12 12.95
C GLU A 249 -23.10 0.70 11.67
N LYS A 250 -22.37 1.82 11.65
CA LYS A 250 -22.28 2.71 10.51
C LYS A 250 -21.57 2.06 9.31
N ILE A 251 -20.48 1.32 9.53
CA ILE A 251 -19.80 0.55 8.48
C ILE A 251 -20.77 -0.43 7.82
N ARG A 252 -21.60 -1.09 8.62
CA ARG A 252 -22.60 -2.04 8.12
C ARG A 252 -23.72 -1.33 7.35
N ALA A 253 -24.23 -0.23 7.90
CA ALA A 253 -25.30 0.56 7.28
C ALA A 253 -24.89 1.15 5.94
N GLU A 254 -23.67 1.64 5.81
CA GLU A 254 -23.14 2.20 4.56
C GLU A 254 -22.50 1.13 3.63
N GLY A 255 -22.48 -0.12 4.04
CA GLY A 255 -21.98 -1.21 3.21
C GLY A 255 -20.47 -1.13 2.90
N ILE A 256 -19.67 -0.50 3.77
CA ILE A 256 -18.23 -0.36 3.58
C ILE A 256 -17.54 -1.73 3.55
N ARG A 257 -16.65 -1.90 2.59
CA ARG A 257 -15.91 -3.15 2.33
C ARG A 257 -14.42 -2.87 2.12
N PRO A 258 -13.55 -3.90 2.18
CA PRO A 258 -12.15 -3.76 1.78
C PRO A 258 -12.00 -3.33 0.32
N PRO A 259 -10.97 -2.54 -0.02
CA PRO A 259 -9.94 -2.02 0.87
C PRO A 259 -10.43 -0.79 1.64
N ALA A 260 -10.18 -0.75 2.95
CA ALA A 260 -10.49 0.42 3.77
C ALA A 260 -9.46 0.60 4.89
N ILE A 261 -9.21 1.87 5.24
CA ILE A 261 -8.35 2.30 6.34
C ILE A 261 -9.23 2.87 7.44
N ILE A 262 -8.93 2.55 8.69
CA ILE A 262 -9.66 3.06 9.86
C ILE A 262 -8.69 3.85 10.73
N VAL A 263 -8.98 5.11 10.99
CA VAL A 263 -8.20 6.00 11.86
C VAL A 263 -9.00 6.29 13.12
N ILE A 264 -8.45 5.96 14.28
CA ILE A 264 -9.11 6.09 15.59
C ILE A 264 -8.30 7.05 16.46
N GLY A 265 -8.89 8.13 16.91
CA GLY A 265 -8.25 9.12 17.78
C GLY A 265 -8.75 10.53 17.52
N ALA A 266 -8.34 11.48 18.36
CA ALA A 266 -8.82 12.86 18.32
C ALA A 266 -8.61 13.55 16.96
N VAL A 267 -7.54 13.21 16.22
CA VAL A 267 -7.27 13.75 14.89
C VAL A 267 -8.31 13.35 13.85
N ALA A 268 -9.02 12.23 14.06
CA ALA A 268 -10.08 11.78 13.15
C ALA A 268 -11.29 12.73 13.13
N ALA A 269 -11.40 13.64 14.10
CA ALA A 269 -12.39 14.72 14.10
C ALA A 269 -12.02 15.87 13.13
N PHE A 270 -10.75 15.94 12.70
CA PHE A 270 -10.31 16.96 11.74
C PHE A 270 -10.79 16.62 10.34
N GLY A 271 -10.83 17.62 9.50
CA GLY A 271 -11.15 17.51 8.08
C GLY A 271 -11.61 18.86 7.55
N VAL A 272 -11.18 19.19 6.38
CA VAL A 272 -11.61 20.35 5.58
C VAL A 272 -12.60 19.92 4.53
#